data_7be5839e8a1c89ec6206943ca4a346c9
#
_entry.id   7be5839e8a1c89ec6206943ca4a346c9
#
_cell.length_a   1.000
_cell.length_b   1.000
_cell.length_c   1.000
_cell.angle_alpha   90.00
_cell.angle_beta   90.00
_cell.angle_gamma   90.00
#
_symmetry.space_group_name_H-M   'P 1'
#
loop_
_entity.id
_entity.type
_entity.pdbx_description
1 polymer ?
#
loop_
_entity_poly.entity_id
_entity_poly.type
_entity_poly.pdbx_seq_one_letter_code
_entity_poly.pdbx_strand_id
1 'polypeptide(L)'
;MGNPNATVWLVMASDFQCPACKYWHDTQAAEIMRDYVATGKVRFAYTNFPLDHLHAHARAAAEAAMCAAAQGKFWGIHDRLFAKQEEWAAATDPTPLFLQLATASGVDTVAWNKCLADDVMVPVVDADRTRGKTNGVDQTPYFFIGDRRVGGAIPAARLRPILDSAIAQPRSPSR
;
A
#
# COMPACT_ATOMS: atom_id res chain seq x y z
N MET A 1 -8.95 -2.89 3.05
CA MET A 1 -10.29 -2.25 3.06
C MET A 1 -11.28 -3.06 2.22
N GLY A 2 -12.56 -2.74 2.28
CA GLY A 2 -13.64 -3.44 1.57
C GLY A 2 -14.46 -4.37 2.45
N ASN A 3 -15.48 -4.99 1.86
CA ASN A 3 -16.41 -5.90 2.55
C ASN A 3 -15.66 -7.18 3.00
N PRO A 4 -15.69 -7.57 4.29
CA PRO A 4 -15.01 -8.77 4.77
C PRO A 4 -15.53 -10.08 4.14
N ASN A 5 -16.73 -10.06 3.57
CA ASN A 5 -17.33 -11.22 2.89
C ASN A 5 -16.95 -11.32 1.41
N ALA A 6 -16.28 -10.32 0.82
CA ALA A 6 -15.80 -10.42 -0.54
C ALA A 6 -14.68 -11.47 -0.65
N THR A 7 -14.81 -12.38 -1.61
CA THR A 7 -13.91 -13.51 -1.82
C THR A 7 -12.68 -13.15 -2.66
N VAL A 8 -12.79 -12.10 -3.47
CA VAL A 8 -11.71 -11.63 -4.34
C VAL A 8 -10.88 -10.56 -3.64
N TRP A 9 -9.56 -10.73 -3.68
CA TRP A 9 -8.60 -9.77 -3.20
C TRP A 9 -7.87 -9.10 -4.38
N LEU A 10 -7.74 -7.78 -4.29
CA LEU A 10 -6.75 -6.99 -5.00
C LEU A 10 -5.65 -6.64 -4.00
N VAL A 11 -4.50 -7.30 -4.11
CA VAL A 11 -3.34 -7.01 -3.27
C VAL A 11 -2.34 -6.21 -4.08
N MET A 12 -1.91 -5.06 -3.58
CA MET A 12 -0.93 -4.19 -4.20
C MET A 12 0.36 -4.19 -3.38
N ALA A 13 1.46 -4.69 -3.96
CA ALA A 13 2.79 -4.45 -3.43
C ALA A 13 3.27 -3.08 -3.93
N SER A 14 3.64 -2.22 -3.01
CA SER A 14 3.86 -0.80 -3.31
C SER A 14 4.97 -0.20 -2.45
N ASP A 15 5.53 0.89 -2.97
CA ASP A 15 6.55 1.70 -2.34
C ASP A 15 6.06 3.15 -2.27
N PHE A 16 6.05 3.74 -1.09
CA PHE A 16 5.55 5.11 -0.89
C PHE A 16 6.39 6.17 -1.62
N GLN A 17 7.67 5.90 -1.91
CA GLN A 17 8.54 6.83 -2.64
C GLN A 17 8.53 6.58 -4.16
N CYS A 18 7.94 5.47 -4.62
CA CYS A 18 7.90 5.15 -6.04
C CYS A 18 6.96 6.09 -6.81
N PRO A 19 7.45 6.82 -7.85
CA PRO A 19 6.61 7.73 -8.64
C PRO A 19 5.48 7.01 -9.39
N ALA A 20 5.71 5.78 -9.85
CA ALA A 20 4.69 4.98 -10.52
C ALA A 20 3.57 4.55 -9.54
N CYS A 21 3.89 4.32 -8.25
CA CYS A 21 2.90 4.06 -7.21
C CYS A 21 2.05 5.29 -6.94
N LYS A 22 2.69 6.47 -6.82
CA LYS A 22 1.96 7.75 -6.70
C LYS A 22 1.05 7.99 -7.90
N TYR A 23 1.57 7.82 -9.12
CA TYR A 23 0.77 7.99 -10.33
C TYR A 23 -0.48 7.09 -10.31
N TRP A 24 -0.33 5.80 -9.95
CA TRP A 24 -1.47 4.90 -9.87
C TRP A 24 -2.46 5.33 -8.77
N HIS A 25 -1.96 5.71 -7.60
CA HIS A 25 -2.77 6.22 -6.49
C HIS A 25 -3.60 7.44 -6.93
N ASP A 26 -2.96 8.44 -7.55
CA ASP A 26 -3.59 9.72 -7.86
C ASP A 26 -4.57 9.64 -9.05
N THR A 27 -4.33 8.72 -10.01
CA THR A 27 -5.05 8.72 -11.27
C THR A 27 -5.94 7.50 -11.53
N GLN A 28 -5.66 6.36 -10.91
CA GLN A 28 -6.33 5.09 -11.20
C GLN A 28 -7.08 4.51 -10.00
N ALA A 29 -6.54 4.70 -8.78
CA ALA A 29 -7.06 4.04 -7.59
C ALA A 29 -8.51 4.42 -7.29
N ALA A 30 -8.87 5.70 -7.37
CA ALA A 30 -10.20 6.19 -7.01
C ALA A 30 -11.32 5.46 -7.77
N GLU A 31 -11.12 5.18 -9.05
CA GLU A 31 -12.08 4.47 -9.89
C GLU A 31 -12.25 3.01 -9.43
N ILE A 32 -11.16 2.32 -9.17
CA ILE A 32 -11.18 0.93 -8.69
C ILE A 32 -11.77 0.84 -7.29
N MET A 33 -11.40 1.75 -6.40
CA MET A 33 -11.94 1.79 -5.04
C MET A 33 -13.46 2.02 -5.03
N ARG A 34 -13.95 2.96 -5.85
CA ARG A 34 -15.38 3.26 -5.97
C ARG A 34 -16.17 2.07 -6.53
N ASP A 35 -15.72 1.47 -7.63
CA ASP A 35 -16.53 0.55 -8.43
C ASP A 35 -16.43 -0.91 -7.96
N TYR A 36 -15.37 -1.27 -7.23
CA TYR A 36 -15.12 -2.64 -6.78
C TYR A 36 -15.03 -2.79 -5.26
N VAL A 37 -14.32 -1.90 -4.59
CA VAL A 37 -14.07 -2.03 -3.15
C VAL A 37 -15.26 -1.50 -2.35
N ALA A 38 -15.72 -0.28 -2.65
CA ALA A 38 -16.86 0.34 -1.98
C ALA A 38 -18.18 -0.41 -2.24
N THR A 39 -18.31 -1.04 -3.42
CA THR A 39 -19.46 -1.90 -3.76
C THR A 39 -19.41 -3.28 -3.11
N GLY A 40 -18.33 -3.61 -2.39
CA GLY A 40 -18.16 -4.87 -1.69
C GLY A 40 -17.82 -6.07 -2.58
N LYS A 41 -17.50 -5.86 -3.86
CA LYS A 41 -17.15 -6.93 -4.80
C LYS A 41 -15.73 -7.47 -4.55
N VAL A 42 -14.81 -6.59 -4.12
CA VAL A 42 -13.38 -6.88 -3.95
C VAL A 42 -12.90 -6.32 -2.62
N ARG A 43 -11.95 -7.02 -1.98
CA ARG A 43 -11.16 -6.50 -0.87
C ARG A 43 -9.84 -5.96 -1.40
N PHE A 44 -9.42 -4.82 -0.88
CA PHE A 44 -8.12 -4.24 -1.21
C PHE A 44 -7.15 -4.37 -0.04
N ALA A 45 -5.93 -4.81 -0.35
CA ALA A 45 -4.82 -4.83 0.59
C ALA A 45 -3.59 -4.15 -0.02
N TYR A 46 -2.90 -3.39 0.83
CA TYR A 46 -1.60 -2.82 0.56
C TYR A 46 -0.54 -3.66 1.26
N THR A 47 0.56 -3.97 0.60
CA THR A 47 1.75 -4.59 1.21
C THR A 47 2.97 -3.74 0.91
N ASN A 48 3.86 -3.61 1.90
CA ASN A 48 5.04 -2.78 1.78
C ASN A 48 6.11 -3.49 0.92
N PHE A 49 6.59 -2.80 -0.10
CA PHE A 49 7.69 -3.27 -0.92
C PHE A 49 8.68 -2.15 -1.20
N PRO A 50 9.36 -1.62 -0.15
CA PRO A 50 10.33 -0.55 -0.33
C PRO A 50 11.50 -1.01 -1.20
N LEU A 51 11.83 -0.21 -2.22
CA LEU A 51 12.96 -0.39 -3.13
C LEU A 51 14.15 0.40 -2.60
N ASP A 52 14.71 -0.02 -1.45
CA ASP A 52 15.73 0.70 -0.67
C ASP A 52 16.95 1.12 -1.50
N HIS A 53 17.24 0.39 -2.58
CA HIS A 53 18.37 0.69 -3.48
C HIS A 53 18.09 1.81 -4.49
N LEU A 54 16.81 2.19 -4.65
CA LEU A 54 16.36 3.27 -5.55
C LEU A 54 15.80 4.46 -4.78
N HIS A 55 15.16 4.20 -3.65
CA HIS A 55 14.34 5.15 -2.91
C HIS A 55 14.81 5.24 -1.45
N ALA A 56 15.63 6.24 -1.15
CA ALA A 56 16.33 6.37 0.13
C ALA A 56 15.41 6.43 1.36
N HIS A 57 14.18 6.96 1.21
CA HIS A 57 13.23 7.14 2.31
C HIS A 57 12.06 6.16 2.27
N ALA A 58 12.01 5.23 1.31
CA ALA A 58 10.89 4.31 1.13
C ALA A 58 10.62 3.44 2.35
N ARG A 59 11.69 2.92 2.99
CA ARG A 59 11.60 2.12 4.20
C ARG A 59 11.04 2.93 5.37
N ALA A 60 11.59 4.10 5.62
CA ALA A 60 11.11 4.97 6.70
C ALA A 60 9.64 5.38 6.51
N ALA A 61 9.21 5.65 5.26
CA ALA A 61 7.82 5.93 4.96
C ALA A 61 6.91 4.71 5.22
N ALA A 62 7.36 3.50 4.89
CA ALA A 62 6.63 2.26 5.17
C ALA A 62 6.48 2.02 6.68
N GLU A 63 7.55 2.20 7.46
CA GLU A 63 7.54 2.06 8.92
C GLU A 63 6.63 3.11 9.58
N ALA A 64 6.70 4.37 9.10
CA ALA A 64 5.82 5.44 9.54
C ALA A 64 4.34 5.10 9.32
N ALA A 65 4.01 4.56 8.14
CA ALA A 65 2.65 4.12 7.81
C ALA A 65 2.21 2.94 8.67
N MET A 66 3.09 1.99 8.94
CA MET A 66 2.77 0.82 9.77
C MET A 66 2.63 1.17 11.24
N CYS A 67 3.39 2.13 11.78
CA CYS A 67 3.17 2.66 13.13
C CYS A 67 1.80 3.35 13.27
N ALA A 68 1.32 4.00 12.22
CA ALA A 68 -0.05 4.51 12.18
C ALA A 68 -1.09 3.37 12.02
N ALA A 69 -0.75 2.31 11.30
CA ALA A 69 -1.60 1.12 11.16
C ALA A 69 -1.88 0.45 12.51
N ALA A 70 -0.91 0.40 13.43
CA ALA A 70 -1.07 -0.10 14.79
C ALA A 70 -2.15 0.64 15.58
N GLN A 71 -2.46 1.88 15.17
CA GLN A 71 -3.51 2.72 15.75
C GLN A 71 -4.78 2.79 14.87
N GLY A 72 -4.90 1.93 13.84
CA GLY A 72 -6.03 1.92 12.91
C GLY A 72 -6.07 3.12 11.95
N LYS A 73 -4.94 3.82 11.75
CA LYS A 73 -4.84 5.04 10.95
C LYS A 73 -4.07 4.87 9.64
N PHE A 74 -3.87 3.63 9.19
CA PHE A 74 -3.08 3.34 7.98
C PHE A 74 -3.54 4.15 6.77
N TRP A 75 -4.82 4.09 6.40
CA TRP A 75 -5.29 4.73 5.17
C TRP A 75 -5.20 6.26 5.21
N GLY A 76 -5.36 6.83 6.40
CA GLY A 76 -5.21 8.28 6.58
C GLY A 76 -3.79 8.76 6.30
N ILE A 77 -2.77 8.05 6.79
CA ILE A 77 -1.36 8.41 6.52
C ILE A 77 -0.93 7.96 5.12
N HIS A 78 -1.43 6.84 4.62
CA HIS A 78 -1.18 6.32 3.28
C HIS A 78 -1.48 7.38 2.20
N ASP A 79 -2.68 7.95 2.23
CA ASP A 79 -3.10 8.95 1.25
C ASP A 79 -2.27 10.23 1.35
N ARG A 80 -1.92 10.64 2.59
CA ARG A 80 -1.08 11.81 2.82
C ARG A 80 0.37 11.62 2.39
N LEU A 81 0.93 10.41 2.59
CA LEU A 81 2.28 10.10 2.12
C LEU A 81 2.36 10.21 0.61
N PHE A 82 1.40 9.70 -0.14
CA PHE A 82 1.37 9.87 -1.59
C PHE A 82 1.10 11.33 -1.99
N ALA A 83 0.16 12.01 -1.36
CA ALA A 83 -0.16 13.41 -1.66
C ALA A 83 1.05 14.34 -1.47
N LYS A 84 1.93 14.05 -0.51
CA LYS A 84 3.12 14.83 -0.18
C LYS A 84 4.44 14.16 -0.57
N GLN A 85 4.38 13.15 -1.46
CA GLN A 85 5.56 12.35 -1.84
C GLN A 85 6.74 13.21 -2.29
N GLU A 86 6.51 14.17 -3.16
CA GLU A 86 7.58 15.01 -3.72
C GLU A 86 8.29 15.84 -2.64
N GLU A 87 7.53 16.32 -1.63
CA GLU A 87 8.07 17.13 -0.55
C GLU A 87 9.00 16.30 0.36
N TRP A 88 8.51 15.16 0.87
CA TRP A 88 9.31 14.35 1.78
C TRP A 88 10.39 13.52 1.06
N ALA A 89 10.17 13.16 -0.20
CA ALA A 89 11.17 12.42 -0.99
C ALA A 89 12.40 13.27 -1.31
N ALA A 90 12.25 14.59 -1.43
CA ALA A 90 13.33 15.53 -1.68
C ALA A 90 14.02 16.02 -0.39
N ALA A 91 13.46 15.75 0.79
CA ALA A 91 14.02 16.20 2.05
C ALA A 91 15.31 15.44 2.39
N THR A 92 16.28 16.11 3.01
CA THR A 92 17.45 15.44 3.58
C THR A 92 17.07 14.55 4.75
N ASP A 93 16.11 15.01 5.59
CA ASP A 93 15.47 14.24 6.66
C ASP A 93 13.96 14.40 6.53
N PRO A 94 13.22 13.34 6.16
CA PRO A 94 11.78 13.38 6.02
C PRO A 94 11.03 13.24 7.37
N THR A 95 11.69 12.91 8.46
CA THR A 95 11.08 12.61 9.77
C THR A 95 10.12 13.69 10.26
N PRO A 96 10.45 15.01 10.19
CA PRO A 96 9.51 16.05 10.59
C PRO A 96 8.23 16.08 9.74
N LEU A 97 8.34 15.81 8.43
CA LEU A 97 7.19 15.74 7.54
C LEU A 97 6.33 14.51 7.84
N PHE A 98 6.95 13.35 8.08
CA PHE A 98 6.20 12.15 8.50
C PHE A 98 5.42 12.38 9.80
N LEU A 99 6.01 13.07 10.78
CA LEU A 99 5.30 13.44 12.02
C LEU A 99 4.09 14.35 11.75
N GLN A 100 4.23 15.33 10.85
CA GLN A 100 3.12 16.20 10.44
C GLN A 100 1.98 15.39 9.78
N LEU A 101 2.33 14.46 8.86
CA LEU A 101 1.36 13.61 8.16
C LEU A 101 0.68 12.64 9.13
N ALA A 102 1.42 12.07 10.08
CA ALA A 102 0.90 11.20 11.12
C ALA A 102 -0.07 11.97 12.03
N THR A 103 0.31 13.15 12.49
CA THR A 103 -0.54 14.04 13.30
C THR A 103 -1.85 14.38 12.56
N ALA A 104 -1.75 14.78 11.29
CA ALA A 104 -2.91 15.07 10.45
C ALA A 104 -3.79 13.83 10.18
N SER A 105 -3.27 12.63 10.38
CA SER A 105 -4.02 11.36 10.29
C SER A 105 -4.70 10.96 11.58
N GLY A 106 -4.52 11.74 12.66
CA GLY A 106 -5.16 11.52 13.96
C GLY A 106 -4.55 10.36 14.76
N VAL A 107 -3.22 10.16 14.65
CA VAL A 107 -2.49 9.22 15.51
C VAL A 107 -2.16 9.86 16.85
N ASP A 108 -2.02 9.07 17.90
CA ASP A 108 -1.29 9.46 19.09
C ASP A 108 0.19 9.55 18.73
N THR A 109 0.72 10.77 18.72
CA THR A 109 2.10 11.05 18.28
C THR A 109 3.15 10.52 19.27
N VAL A 110 2.83 10.39 20.56
CA VAL A 110 3.74 9.83 21.55
C VAL A 110 3.92 8.33 21.29
N ALA A 111 2.82 7.60 21.13
CA ALA A 111 2.85 6.18 20.81
C ALA A 111 3.46 5.92 19.42
N TRP A 112 3.20 6.80 18.45
CA TRP A 112 3.74 6.67 17.09
C TRP A 112 5.26 6.89 17.08
N ASN A 113 5.77 7.94 17.76
CA ASN A 113 7.22 8.17 17.88
C ASN A 113 7.92 7.03 18.59
N LYS A 114 7.31 6.49 19.67
CA LYS A 114 7.85 5.33 20.37
C LYS A 114 7.92 4.09 19.45
N CYS A 115 6.88 3.86 18.66
CA CYS A 115 6.84 2.75 17.69
C CYS A 115 8.01 2.84 16.68
N LEU A 116 8.32 4.03 16.18
CA LEU A 116 9.46 4.24 15.28
C LEU A 116 10.80 4.09 16.00
N ALA A 117 10.95 4.70 17.17
CA ALA A 117 12.21 4.66 17.93
C ALA A 117 12.59 3.25 18.40
N ASP A 118 11.60 2.39 18.62
CA ASP A 118 11.79 1.00 19.05
C ASP A 118 11.80 0.00 17.86
N ASP A 119 11.81 0.48 16.61
CA ASP A 119 11.82 -0.33 15.38
C ASP A 119 10.69 -1.38 15.31
N VAL A 120 9.53 -1.10 15.95
CA VAL A 120 8.45 -2.09 16.14
C VAL A 120 7.93 -2.65 14.83
N MET A 121 7.92 -1.84 13.75
CA MET A 121 7.37 -2.23 12.46
C MET A 121 8.40 -2.70 11.44
N VAL A 122 9.69 -2.64 11.75
CA VAL A 122 10.76 -3.17 10.87
C VAL A 122 10.52 -4.63 10.49
N PRO A 123 10.22 -5.56 11.42
CA PRO A 123 9.97 -6.95 11.05
C PRO A 123 8.75 -7.13 10.13
N VAL A 124 7.73 -6.29 10.27
CA VAL A 124 6.53 -6.34 9.43
C VAL A 124 6.83 -5.91 8.00
N VAL A 125 7.56 -4.79 7.83
CA VAL A 125 7.99 -4.29 6.52
C VAL A 125 8.91 -5.29 5.83
N ASP A 126 9.85 -5.90 6.57
CA ASP A 126 10.76 -6.91 6.04
C ASP A 126 10.03 -8.22 5.65
N ALA A 127 9.04 -8.63 6.42
CA ALA A 127 8.21 -9.80 6.09
C ALA A 127 7.38 -9.55 4.82
N ASP A 128 6.79 -8.36 4.67
CA ASP A 128 6.06 -7.96 3.46
C ASP A 128 6.99 -7.97 2.23
N ARG A 129 8.16 -7.34 2.34
CA ARG A 129 9.15 -7.29 1.27
C ARG A 129 9.64 -8.69 0.88
N THR A 130 9.95 -9.53 1.87
CA THR A 130 10.38 -10.92 1.65
C THR A 130 9.29 -11.71 0.94
N ARG A 131 8.04 -11.60 1.40
CA ARG A 131 6.89 -12.25 0.77
C ARG A 131 6.71 -11.77 -0.67
N GLY A 132 6.85 -10.47 -0.93
CA GLY A 132 6.80 -9.90 -2.28
C GLY A 132 7.86 -10.52 -3.18
N LYS A 133 9.13 -10.54 -2.76
CA LYS A 133 10.23 -11.16 -3.52
C LYS A 133 9.99 -12.64 -3.81
N THR A 134 9.57 -13.41 -2.82
CA THR A 134 9.26 -14.84 -2.99
C THR A 134 8.12 -15.07 -4.00
N ASN A 135 7.21 -14.11 -4.13
CA ASN A 135 6.11 -14.16 -5.08
C ASN A 135 6.39 -13.46 -6.41
N GLY A 136 7.65 -13.11 -6.69
CA GLY A 136 8.10 -12.59 -7.98
C GLY A 136 7.86 -11.10 -8.19
N VAL A 137 7.72 -10.32 -7.12
CA VAL A 137 7.67 -8.85 -7.21
C VAL A 137 9.08 -8.34 -7.52
N ASP A 138 9.25 -7.70 -8.66
CA ASP A 138 10.50 -7.14 -9.18
C ASP A 138 10.42 -5.61 -9.41
N GLN A 139 9.22 -5.06 -9.32
CA GLN A 139 8.93 -3.63 -9.51
C GLN A 139 7.73 -3.21 -8.67
N THR A 140 7.50 -1.89 -8.56
CA THR A 140 6.30 -1.33 -7.92
C THR A 140 5.63 -0.29 -8.82
N PRO A 141 4.29 -0.17 -8.80
CA PRO A 141 3.35 -1.05 -8.10
C PRO A 141 3.28 -2.44 -8.73
N TYR A 142 2.91 -3.46 -7.94
CA TYR A 142 2.68 -4.82 -8.42
C TYR A 142 1.37 -5.36 -7.84
N PHE A 143 0.53 -5.98 -8.68
CA PHE A 143 -0.82 -6.38 -8.29
C PHE A 143 -0.99 -7.89 -8.34
N PHE A 144 -1.67 -8.43 -7.33
CA PHE A 144 -2.12 -9.80 -7.26
C PHE A 144 -3.65 -9.83 -7.23
N ILE A 145 -4.28 -10.58 -8.15
CA ILE A 145 -5.72 -10.75 -8.25
C ILE A 145 -5.98 -12.24 -8.51
N GLY A 146 -6.36 -12.99 -7.49
CA GLY A 146 -6.42 -14.45 -7.63
C GLY A 146 -5.06 -15.01 -8.04
N ASP A 147 -5.02 -15.69 -9.20
CA ASP A 147 -3.78 -16.23 -9.78
C ASP A 147 -3.09 -15.26 -10.75
N ARG A 148 -3.73 -14.12 -11.03
CA ARG A 148 -3.17 -13.12 -11.94
C ARG A 148 -2.16 -12.24 -11.20
N ARG A 149 -1.09 -11.91 -11.92
CA ARG A 149 0.00 -11.04 -11.46
C ARG A 149 0.24 -9.98 -12.52
N VAL A 150 0.28 -8.72 -12.11
CA VAL A 150 0.43 -7.59 -13.02
C VAL A 150 1.38 -6.58 -12.42
N GLY A 151 2.52 -6.34 -13.06
CA GLY A 151 3.48 -5.32 -12.68
C GLY A 151 3.22 -3.98 -13.36
N GLY A 152 3.64 -2.90 -12.69
CA GLY A 152 3.55 -1.53 -13.17
C GLY A 152 2.22 -0.84 -12.88
N ALA A 153 2.16 0.45 -13.16
CA ALA A 153 0.98 1.31 -12.93
C ALA A 153 -0.11 1.03 -13.98
N ILE A 154 -0.75 -0.14 -13.86
CA ILE A 154 -1.79 -0.58 -14.79
C ILE A 154 -2.98 0.39 -14.80
N PRO A 155 -3.46 0.83 -15.98
CA PRO A 155 -4.67 1.64 -16.07
C PRO A 155 -5.91 0.90 -15.55
N ALA A 156 -6.83 1.63 -14.89
CA ALA A 156 -8.08 1.08 -14.37
C ALA A 156 -8.87 0.33 -15.44
N ALA A 157 -8.92 0.86 -16.67
CA ALA A 157 -9.59 0.20 -17.81
C ALA A 157 -9.05 -1.20 -18.13
N ARG A 158 -7.75 -1.45 -17.87
CA ARG A 158 -7.13 -2.77 -18.06
C ARG A 158 -7.26 -3.67 -16.83
N LEU A 159 -7.36 -3.08 -15.63
CA LEU A 159 -7.53 -3.81 -14.38
C LEU A 159 -8.97 -4.35 -14.23
N ARG A 160 -9.98 -3.62 -14.71
CA ARG A 160 -11.40 -3.98 -14.64
C ARG A 160 -11.70 -5.39 -15.17
N PRO A 161 -11.37 -5.75 -16.42
CA PRO A 161 -11.70 -7.08 -16.92
C PRO A 161 -10.99 -8.21 -16.14
N ILE A 162 -9.84 -7.94 -15.52
CA ILE A 162 -9.16 -8.92 -14.67
C ILE A 162 -9.95 -9.13 -13.37
N LEU A 163 -10.43 -8.05 -12.75
CA LEU A 163 -11.26 -8.11 -11.56
C LEU A 163 -12.61 -8.77 -11.84
N ASP A 164 -13.26 -8.40 -12.95
CA ASP A 164 -14.55 -9.00 -13.36
C ASP A 164 -14.41 -10.49 -13.60
N SER A 165 -13.34 -10.92 -14.25
CA SER A 165 -13.04 -12.36 -14.46
C SER A 165 -12.82 -13.09 -13.13
N ALA A 166 -12.10 -12.47 -12.18
CA ALA A 166 -11.84 -13.08 -10.87
C ALA A 166 -13.13 -13.18 -10.02
N ILE A 167 -14.03 -12.21 -10.13
CA ILE A 167 -15.33 -12.21 -9.44
C ILE A 167 -16.25 -13.31 -10.01
N ALA A 168 -16.25 -13.48 -11.35
CA ALA A 168 -17.09 -14.49 -12.03
C ALA A 168 -16.62 -15.92 -11.76
N GLN A 169 -15.35 -16.11 -11.36
CA GLN A 169 -14.75 -17.42 -11.06
C GLN A 169 -14.23 -17.46 -9.62
N PRO A 170 -15.11 -17.44 -8.60
CA PRO A 170 -14.67 -17.50 -7.22
C PRO A 170 -13.89 -18.81 -7.01
N ARG A 171 -12.69 -18.71 -6.40
CA ARG A 171 -11.88 -19.88 -6.06
C ARG A 171 -12.70 -20.83 -5.21
N SER A 172 -12.75 -22.09 -5.60
CA SER A 172 -13.08 -23.16 -4.66
C SER A 172 -12.09 -23.11 -3.50
N PRO A 173 -12.54 -23.23 -2.24
CA PRO A 173 -11.61 -23.27 -1.11
C PRO A 173 -10.59 -24.39 -1.37
N SER A 174 -9.31 -24.02 -1.41
CA SER A 174 -8.23 -25.00 -1.45
C SER A 174 -8.33 -25.87 -0.19
N ARG A 175 -8.44 -27.17 -0.41
CA ARG A 175 -8.38 -28.19 0.63
C ARG A 175 -7.06 -28.15 1.38
#